data_9610aa996d915d1eefb551c30088bd95
#
_entry.id   9610aa996d915d1eefb551c30088bd95
#
_cell.length_a   1.000
_cell.length_b   1.000
_cell.length_c   1.000
_cell.angle_alpha   90.00
_cell.angle_beta   90.00
_cell.angle_gamma   90.00
#
_symmetry.space_group_name_H-M   'P 1'
#
loop_
_entity.id
_entity.type
_entity.pdbx_description
1 polymer ?
#
loop_
_entity_poly.entity_id
_entity_poly.type
_entity_poly.pdbx_seq_one_letter_code
_entity_poly.pdbx_strand_id
1 'polypeptide(L)'
;PASRGMSMHTKVFGRYEGKEEVMSVNPTYTEINVIDNYAPTAQAKVMVKDEAGNPVPDACVEFKLYNYAEFYTVATKHTDDSGMCGLTAGKGDMLVWASKDGRFGFSKLSFGKQPELTVILDKKAGDSFTVDIDIVPPAESANLPEVTPEQRAENDRRLAIEDSIRNAYVGKFISEEAARNFARDYKLDRDAVAKILVAARGNYRVIREFMTRLRSDNSRKGGIDLLQQISAKDLRDVRLDVLIDHMQSRVRTTNAGYFRKYVRNPRVSNEMLTPYKTFFGKVISKEDVEAYVAEPMKMVAWVAKNIQVNKECNLGAPPVSPEGVWKARLADAHSRDIFFVSMARSMGVPARIDEVTGKVQLITDDGAIDVNFEAAGQAPAQRGRLAAKYTPIQSLDNPKYYSHFTISKVTPQGNLQLLSYDEGDTDMGGGVTWSSLLKEGTSLDAGDYILVTGTRLASGGVSVSYTHLRAH
;
A
#
# COMPACT_ATOMS: atom_id res chain seq x y z
N PRO A 1 -6.90 21.79 1.06
CA PRO A 1 -6.22 20.60 1.53
C PRO A 1 -5.17 20.99 2.55
N ALA A 2 -5.08 20.22 3.63
CA ALA A 2 -4.06 20.40 4.69
C ALA A 2 -2.62 20.17 4.21
N SER A 3 -2.41 20.02 2.92
CA SER A 3 -1.19 19.50 2.29
C SER A 3 -0.03 20.50 2.12
N ARG A 4 -0.13 21.73 2.62
CA ARG A 4 1.01 22.66 2.62
C ARG A 4 2.04 22.39 3.72
N GLY A 5 1.72 21.51 4.67
CA GLY A 5 2.62 21.06 5.72
C GLY A 5 3.49 19.84 5.34
N MET A 6 3.62 19.50 4.06
CA MET A 6 4.37 18.31 3.64
C MET A 6 5.88 18.52 3.73
N SER A 7 6.58 17.42 3.99
CA SER A 7 7.96 17.22 3.59
C SER A 7 7.99 16.57 2.21
N MET A 8 8.97 16.89 1.38
CA MET A 8 9.09 16.33 0.03
C MET A 8 10.54 15.90 -0.22
N HIS A 9 10.73 14.60 -0.37
CA HIS A 9 12.04 14.00 -0.47
C HIS A 9 12.37 13.54 -1.87
N THR A 10 13.64 13.65 -2.26
CA THR A 10 14.19 13.05 -3.46
C THR A 10 15.52 12.40 -3.18
N LYS A 11 15.91 11.44 -4.02
CA LYS A 11 17.17 10.71 -3.90
C LYS A 11 18.13 11.17 -4.99
N VAL A 12 19.34 11.57 -4.57
CA VAL A 12 20.43 11.99 -5.44
C VAL A 12 21.52 10.92 -5.39
N PHE A 13 21.97 10.43 -6.53
CA PHE A 13 23.05 9.44 -6.57
C PHE A 13 24.35 10.01 -6.07
N GLY A 14 25.02 9.26 -5.18
CA GLY A 14 26.28 9.66 -4.57
C GLY A 14 26.13 10.66 -3.43
N ARG A 15 27.24 11.41 -3.19
CA ARG A 15 27.31 12.44 -2.15
C ARG A 15 26.61 13.70 -2.64
N TYR A 16 25.85 14.33 -1.75
CA TYR A 16 25.19 15.60 -1.99
C TYR A 16 25.93 16.74 -1.24
N GLU A 17 26.17 17.85 -1.94
CA GLU A 17 26.86 19.03 -1.40
C GLU A 17 26.02 20.33 -1.55
N GLY A 18 24.71 20.17 -1.80
CA GLY A 18 23.78 21.31 -1.93
C GLY A 18 23.33 21.91 -0.61
N LYS A 19 22.27 22.74 -0.68
CA LYS A 19 21.75 23.50 0.47
C LYS A 19 20.57 22.82 1.15
N GLU A 20 19.94 21.88 0.47
CA GLU A 20 18.74 21.21 0.94
C GLU A 20 19.07 20.34 2.17
N GLU A 21 18.09 20.21 3.06
CA GLU A 21 18.22 19.37 4.25
C GLU A 21 18.48 17.92 3.86
N VAL A 22 19.56 17.32 4.37
CA VAL A 22 19.85 15.91 4.20
C VAL A 22 18.98 15.09 5.14
N MET A 23 18.18 14.19 4.58
CA MET A 23 17.30 13.29 5.33
C MET A 23 18.00 12.01 5.71
N SER A 24 18.76 11.42 4.77
CA SER A 24 19.58 10.24 5.01
C SER A 24 20.76 10.15 4.04
N VAL A 25 21.83 9.51 4.47
CA VAL A 25 23.00 9.19 3.63
C VAL A 25 23.10 7.67 3.55
N ASN A 26 23.04 7.14 2.34
CA ASN A 26 23.16 5.72 2.04
C ASN A 26 24.40 5.46 1.16
N PRO A 27 24.89 4.24 1.03
CA PRO A 27 26.10 3.94 0.28
C PRO A 27 26.10 4.41 -1.18
N THR A 28 24.93 4.45 -1.81
CA THR A 28 24.78 4.77 -3.25
C THR A 28 24.03 6.07 -3.52
N TYR A 29 23.35 6.64 -2.53
CA TYR A 29 22.57 7.87 -2.69
C TYR A 29 22.48 8.67 -1.39
N THR A 30 22.13 9.92 -1.55
CA THR A 30 21.73 10.82 -0.46
C THR A 30 20.27 11.20 -0.67
N GLU A 31 19.45 11.08 0.35
CA GLU A 31 18.07 11.56 0.35
C GLU A 31 18.03 12.99 0.89
N ILE A 32 17.41 13.88 0.13
CA ILE A 32 17.32 15.31 0.46
C ILE A 32 15.87 15.77 0.49
N ASN A 33 15.58 16.79 1.28
CA ASN A 33 14.28 17.43 1.38
C ASN A 33 14.22 18.65 0.45
N VAL A 34 13.35 18.58 -0.54
CA VAL A 34 13.18 19.61 -1.59
C VAL A 34 11.90 20.43 -1.43
N ILE A 35 11.32 20.44 -0.24
CA ILE A 35 10.03 21.11 0.02
C ILE A 35 10.07 22.62 -0.28
N ASP A 36 11.23 23.27 -0.16
CA ASP A 36 11.40 24.68 -0.47
C ASP A 36 11.05 25.05 -1.91
N ASN A 37 11.10 24.07 -2.83
CA ASN A 37 10.70 24.26 -4.23
C ASN A 37 9.18 24.32 -4.42
N TYR A 38 8.40 23.95 -3.41
CA TYR A 38 6.96 23.74 -3.54
C TYR A 38 6.11 24.59 -2.58
N ALA A 39 6.64 24.99 -1.45
CA ALA A 39 5.88 25.73 -0.45
C ALA A 39 6.79 26.61 0.43
N PRO A 40 6.24 27.68 1.04
CA PRO A 40 6.91 28.37 2.13
C PRO A 40 7.14 27.43 3.30
N THR A 41 8.38 27.36 3.78
CA THR A 41 8.81 26.40 4.79
C THR A 41 9.06 27.06 6.16
N ALA A 42 9.16 26.21 7.16
CA ALA A 42 9.65 26.50 8.48
C ALA A 42 10.42 25.29 9.02
N GLN A 43 11.42 25.56 9.85
CA GLN A 43 12.16 24.54 10.57
C GLN A 43 11.63 24.43 11.99
N ALA A 44 11.50 23.21 12.50
CA ALA A 44 11.19 22.95 13.89
C ALA A 44 12.07 21.84 14.46
N LYS A 45 12.35 21.94 15.77
CA LYS A 45 13.09 20.94 16.53
C LYS A 45 12.17 20.13 17.42
N VAL A 46 12.49 18.86 17.59
CA VAL A 46 11.77 17.94 18.47
C VAL A 46 12.74 17.37 19.50
N MET A 47 12.39 17.52 20.76
CA MET A 47 13.05 16.90 21.91
C MET A 47 12.22 15.70 22.35
N VAL A 48 12.82 14.52 22.42
CA VAL A 48 12.18 13.32 22.97
C VAL A 48 12.73 13.07 24.37
N LYS A 49 11.83 12.89 25.34
CA LYS A 49 12.14 12.59 26.72
C LYS A 49 11.40 11.37 27.23
N ASP A 50 11.98 10.71 28.23
CA ASP A 50 11.29 9.71 29.04
C ASP A 50 10.36 10.38 30.09
N GLU A 51 9.61 9.59 30.85
CA GLU A 51 8.74 10.06 31.92
C GLU A 51 9.49 10.76 33.06
N ALA A 52 10.77 10.43 33.26
CA ALA A 52 11.63 11.07 34.24
C ALA A 52 12.21 12.41 33.75
N GLY A 53 11.96 12.77 32.49
CA GLY A 53 12.44 13.99 31.88
C GLY A 53 13.84 13.89 31.26
N ASN A 54 14.43 12.71 31.19
CA ASN A 54 15.73 12.50 30.57
C ASN A 54 15.60 12.48 29.05
N PRO A 55 16.56 13.03 28.30
CA PRO A 55 16.63 12.90 26.86
C PRO A 55 16.70 11.43 26.43
N VAL A 56 16.04 11.08 25.32
CA VAL A 56 16.05 9.72 24.77
C VAL A 56 16.82 9.72 23.45
N PRO A 57 18.07 9.23 23.42
CA PRO A 57 18.85 9.08 22.19
C PRO A 57 18.28 7.99 21.28
N ASP A 58 18.48 8.14 19.96
CA ASP A 58 18.10 7.19 18.94
C ASP A 58 16.61 6.77 19.03
N ALA A 59 15.74 7.68 19.46
CA ALA A 59 14.30 7.50 19.36
C ALA A 59 13.84 7.68 17.92
N CYS A 60 12.99 6.80 17.44
CA CYS A 60 12.33 6.95 16.14
C CYS A 60 11.29 8.06 16.25
N VAL A 61 11.38 9.07 15.40
CA VAL A 61 10.46 10.22 15.35
C VAL A 61 9.82 10.28 13.98
N GLU A 62 8.53 10.04 13.93
CA GLU A 62 7.72 10.10 12.71
C GLU A 62 6.94 11.42 12.68
N PHE A 63 7.12 12.19 11.62
CA PHE A 63 6.31 13.35 11.31
C PHE A 63 5.15 12.92 10.43
N LYS A 64 3.93 13.15 10.89
CA LYS A 64 2.72 12.60 10.27
C LYS A 64 1.77 13.71 9.86
N LEU A 65 1.31 13.65 8.61
CA LEU A 65 0.33 14.57 8.05
C LEU A 65 -1.05 13.92 8.04
N TYR A 66 -2.06 14.63 8.52
CA TYR A 66 -3.44 14.17 8.44
C TYR A 66 -3.94 14.24 7.00
N ASN A 67 -4.29 13.09 6.45
CA ASN A 67 -4.91 12.96 5.14
C ASN A 67 -5.94 11.84 5.17
N TYR A 68 -7.12 12.07 4.59
CA TYR A 68 -8.29 11.23 4.85
C TYR A 68 -8.56 11.12 6.37
N ALA A 69 -8.78 9.95 6.90
CA ALA A 69 -8.99 9.74 8.33
C ALA A 69 -7.76 9.08 8.99
N GLU A 70 -6.55 9.48 8.60
CA GLU A 70 -5.32 8.93 9.16
C GLU A 70 -4.19 9.96 9.17
N PHE A 71 -3.25 9.79 10.08
CA PHE A 71 -1.97 10.49 10.11
C PHE A 71 -0.89 9.66 9.41
N TYR A 72 -0.61 9.98 8.15
CA TYR A 72 0.42 9.31 7.35
C TYR A 72 1.82 9.88 7.64
N THR A 73 2.79 8.99 7.84
CA THR A 73 4.19 9.37 8.01
C THR A 73 4.74 9.96 6.71
N VAL A 74 5.21 11.22 6.78
CA VAL A 74 5.83 11.92 5.66
C VAL A 74 7.35 12.05 5.82
N ALA A 75 7.86 11.95 7.05
CA ALA A 75 9.29 11.91 7.35
C ALA A 75 9.55 11.10 8.61
N THR A 76 10.66 10.37 8.63
CA THR A 76 11.17 9.67 9.80
C THR A 76 12.58 10.17 10.12
N LYS A 77 12.83 10.52 11.36
CA LYS A 77 14.13 10.93 11.89
C LYS A 77 14.45 10.09 13.12
N HIS A 78 15.71 10.11 13.51
CA HIS A 78 16.17 9.58 14.80
C HIS A 78 16.74 10.71 15.63
N THR A 79 16.54 10.68 16.93
CA THR A 79 17.13 11.65 17.85
C THR A 79 18.64 11.41 18.00
N ASP A 80 19.38 12.50 18.14
CA ASP A 80 20.81 12.49 18.47
C ASP A 80 21.07 12.11 19.95
N ASP A 81 22.33 12.14 20.37
CA ASP A 81 22.73 11.83 21.74
C ASP A 81 22.10 12.76 22.80
N SER A 82 21.63 13.92 22.41
CA SER A 82 20.91 14.86 23.27
C SER A 82 19.37 14.68 23.25
N GLY A 83 18.88 13.65 22.56
CA GLY A 83 17.46 13.37 22.41
C GLY A 83 16.75 14.31 21.43
N MET A 84 17.48 14.94 20.50
CA MET A 84 16.95 15.95 19.59
C MET A 84 16.97 15.49 18.13
N CYS A 85 15.97 15.90 17.38
CA CYS A 85 15.99 15.89 15.91
C CYS A 85 15.28 17.14 15.38
N GLY A 86 15.29 17.35 14.07
CA GLY A 86 14.59 18.46 13.44
C GLY A 86 14.13 18.13 12.03
N LEU A 87 13.18 18.93 11.54
CA LEU A 87 12.66 18.81 10.19
C LEU A 87 12.37 20.20 9.63
N THR A 88 12.69 20.39 8.35
CA THR A 88 12.17 21.49 7.53
C THR A 88 10.90 21.00 6.82
N ALA A 89 9.79 21.68 7.01
CA ALA A 89 8.52 21.33 6.39
C ALA A 89 7.74 22.55 5.93
N GLY A 90 6.77 22.36 5.05
CA GLY A 90 5.78 23.39 4.73
C GLY A 90 5.02 23.81 5.98
N LYS A 91 4.58 25.07 6.03
CA LYS A 91 3.83 25.61 7.18
C LYS A 91 2.50 24.89 7.35
N GLY A 92 2.15 24.54 8.59
CA GLY A 92 0.91 23.84 8.95
C GLY A 92 1.10 22.87 10.11
N ASP A 93 0.04 22.15 10.44
CA ASP A 93 0.02 21.23 11.58
C ASP A 93 0.39 19.82 11.15
N MET A 94 1.25 19.18 11.93
CA MET A 94 1.58 17.75 11.85
C MET A 94 1.44 17.10 13.22
N LEU A 95 1.18 15.80 13.25
CA LEU A 95 1.37 14.98 14.43
C LEU A 95 2.81 14.49 14.45
N VAL A 96 3.49 14.63 15.56
CA VAL A 96 4.80 14.03 15.82
C VAL A 96 4.61 12.85 16.73
N TRP A 97 4.98 11.66 16.24
CA TRP A 97 4.96 10.40 16.98
C TRP A 97 6.39 9.97 17.26
N ALA A 98 6.75 9.78 18.51
CA ALA A 98 8.06 9.30 18.91
C ALA A 98 7.93 7.92 19.59
N SER A 99 8.89 7.04 19.32
CA SER A 99 8.92 5.70 19.93
C SER A 99 10.34 5.21 20.18
N LYS A 100 10.52 4.44 21.25
CA LYS A 100 11.74 3.74 21.63
C LYS A 100 11.42 2.58 22.57
N ASP A 101 11.97 1.41 22.28
CA ASP A 101 11.90 0.20 23.15
C ASP A 101 10.46 -0.15 23.62
N GLY A 102 9.48 -0.03 22.71
CA GLY A 102 8.07 -0.33 22.98
C GLY A 102 7.29 0.77 23.71
N ARG A 103 7.95 1.85 24.09
CA ARG A 103 7.28 3.06 24.60
C ARG A 103 7.07 4.06 23.48
N PHE A 104 6.03 4.87 23.57
CA PHE A 104 5.72 5.90 22.60
C PHE A 104 5.08 7.12 23.25
N GLY A 105 5.07 8.19 22.50
CA GLY A 105 4.35 9.41 22.83
C GLY A 105 4.10 10.22 21.56
N PHE A 106 3.16 11.13 21.61
CA PHE A 106 2.83 11.96 20.46
C PHE A 106 2.30 13.32 20.86
N SER A 107 2.51 14.30 19.98
CA SER A 107 1.95 15.66 20.16
C SER A 107 1.85 16.37 18.82
N LYS A 108 0.97 17.36 18.76
CA LYS A 108 0.83 18.21 17.58
C LYS A 108 1.96 19.24 17.52
N LEU A 109 2.52 19.45 16.33
CA LEU A 109 3.50 20.47 16.00
C LEU A 109 2.95 21.37 14.89
N SER A 110 2.96 22.70 15.14
CA SER A 110 2.53 23.69 14.15
C SER A 110 3.73 24.37 13.52
N PHE A 111 4.15 23.91 12.35
CA PHE A 111 5.27 24.50 11.60
C PHE A 111 4.98 25.95 11.21
N GLY A 112 5.93 26.81 11.49
CA GLY A 112 5.84 28.27 11.29
C GLY A 112 5.22 29.04 12.43
N LYS A 113 4.66 28.35 13.45
CA LYS A 113 4.15 28.96 14.68
C LYS A 113 4.92 28.48 15.91
N GLN A 114 5.39 27.23 15.89
CA GLN A 114 6.06 26.57 17.00
C GLN A 114 7.43 26.07 16.52
N PRO A 115 8.54 26.68 16.99
CA PRO A 115 9.88 26.29 16.57
C PRO A 115 10.42 25.04 17.27
N GLU A 116 9.84 24.68 18.43
CA GLU A 116 10.28 23.54 19.23
C GLU A 116 9.09 22.79 19.83
N LEU A 117 9.23 21.47 19.95
CA LEU A 117 8.27 20.56 20.57
C LEU A 117 9.01 19.59 21.49
N THR A 118 8.44 19.31 22.66
CA THR A 118 8.86 18.16 23.48
C THR A 118 7.82 17.06 23.40
N VAL A 119 8.25 15.84 23.08
CA VAL A 119 7.43 14.63 23.11
C VAL A 119 7.93 13.74 24.25
N ILE A 120 7.03 13.32 25.12
CA ILE A 120 7.34 12.43 26.26
C ILE A 120 6.88 11.02 25.90
N LEU A 121 7.75 10.03 26.06
CA LEU A 121 7.42 8.61 25.87
C LEU A 121 6.68 8.07 27.10
N ASP A 122 5.44 8.48 27.29
CA ASP A 122 4.60 8.21 28.46
C ASP A 122 3.60 7.06 28.25
N LYS A 123 3.59 6.46 27.06
CA LYS A 123 2.65 5.40 26.70
C LYS A 123 3.37 4.13 26.26
N LYS A 124 2.67 3.01 26.40
CA LYS A 124 3.08 1.69 25.89
C LYS A 124 1.85 0.94 25.36
N ALA A 125 2.06 -0.13 24.63
CA ALA A 125 1.00 -1.04 24.25
C ALA A 125 0.21 -1.51 25.49
N GLY A 126 -1.12 -1.52 25.40
CA GLY A 126 -2.03 -1.84 26.51
C GLY A 126 -2.54 -0.65 27.30
N ASP A 127 -1.97 0.53 27.17
CA ASP A 127 -2.47 1.74 27.82
C ASP A 127 -3.74 2.23 27.12
N SER A 128 -4.81 2.46 27.86
CA SER A 128 -6.07 3.02 27.35
C SER A 128 -6.01 4.53 27.32
N PHE A 129 -6.30 5.13 26.19
CA PHE A 129 -6.41 6.57 26.04
C PHE A 129 -7.39 6.97 24.94
N THR A 130 -7.90 8.19 25.04
CA THR A 130 -8.59 8.92 23.97
C THR A 130 -8.05 10.33 23.97
N VAL A 131 -7.64 10.83 22.81
CA VAL A 131 -7.09 12.17 22.63
C VAL A 131 -7.74 12.82 21.41
N ASP A 132 -8.20 14.06 21.59
CA ASP A 132 -8.71 14.88 20.50
C ASP A 132 -7.62 15.85 20.01
N ILE A 133 -7.45 15.93 18.71
CA ILE A 133 -6.41 16.71 18.04
C ILE A 133 -7.06 17.58 16.96
N ASP A 134 -7.01 18.89 17.15
CA ASP A 134 -7.48 19.83 16.14
C ASP A 134 -6.36 20.18 15.17
N ILE A 135 -6.56 19.89 13.89
CA ILE A 135 -5.67 20.23 12.79
C ILE A 135 -6.20 21.46 12.08
N VAL A 136 -5.38 22.51 12.06
CA VAL A 136 -5.71 23.78 11.40
C VAL A 136 -4.89 23.90 10.13
N PRO A 137 -5.52 24.07 8.95
CA PRO A 137 -4.78 24.29 7.72
C PRO A 137 -3.99 25.61 7.79
N PRO A 138 -2.85 25.71 7.10
CA PRO A 138 -2.14 26.99 6.98
C PRO A 138 -3.03 28.02 6.30
N ALA A 139 -2.83 29.30 6.63
CA ALA A 139 -3.51 30.38 5.91
C ALA A 139 -3.21 30.30 4.41
N GLU A 140 -4.20 30.54 3.59
CA GLU A 140 -4.01 30.61 2.14
C GLU A 140 -3.05 31.75 1.82
N SER A 141 -1.96 31.42 1.10
CA SER A 141 -1.11 32.43 0.46
C SER A 141 -1.44 32.45 -1.01
N ALA A 142 -1.99 33.56 -1.45
CA ALA A 142 -2.37 33.76 -2.86
C ALA A 142 -1.20 34.21 -3.74
N ASN A 143 0.02 33.74 -3.47
CA ASN A 143 1.18 34.01 -4.33
C ASN A 143 1.11 33.17 -5.62
N LEU A 144 -0.01 33.27 -6.32
CA LEU A 144 -0.11 32.78 -7.68
C LEU A 144 0.57 33.83 -8.60
N PRO A 145 1.40 33.37 -9.54
CA PRO A 145 1.96 34.28 -10.53
C PRO A 145 0.82 34.92 -11.32
N GLU A 146 0.95 36.21 -11.60
CA GLU A 146 0.04 36.89 -12.54
C GLU A 146 0.20 36.25 -13.91
N VAL A 147 -0.92 35.82 -14.48
CA VAL A 147 -0.96 35.22 -15.81
C VAL A 147 -1.63 36.21 -16.75
N THR A 148 -0.90 36.62 -17.83
CA THR A 148 -1.48 37.50 -18.83
C THR A 148 -2.55 36.79 -19.64
N PRO A 149 -3.48 37.55 -20.31
CA PRO A 149 -4.46 36.96 -21.22
C PRO A 149 -3.82 36.12 -22.32
N GLU A 150 -2.66 36.55 -22.86
CA GLU A 150 -1.92 35.83 -23.89
C GLU A 150 -1.36 34.51 -23.40
N GLN A 151 -0.78 34.47 -22.18
CA GLN A 151 -0.30 33.26 -21.56
C GLN A 151 -1.44 32.26 -21.28
N ARG A 152 -2.62 32.78 -20.89
CA ARG A 152 -3.82 31.96 -20.72
C ARG A 152 -4.29 31.38 -22.04
N ALA A 153 -4.40 32.19 -23.08
CA ALA A 153 -4.79 31.74 -24.42
C ALA A 153 -3.82 30.68 -24.99
N GLU A 154 -2.51 30.85 -24.77
CA GLU A 154 -1.52 29.84 -25.17
C GLU A 154 -1.67 28.54 -24.39
N ASN A 155 -1.94 28.60 -23.08
CA ASN A 155 -2.23 27.41 -22.27
C ASN A 155 -3.49 26.68 -22.76
N ASP A 156 -4.57 27.41 -23.04
CA ASP A 156 -5.82 26.85 -23.56
C ASP A 156 -5.61 26.20 -24.95
N ARG A 157 -4.78 26.79 -25.79
CA ARG A 157 -4.38 26.18 -27.07
C ARG A 157 -3.62 24.89 -26.88
N ARG A 158 -2.68 24.82 -25.92
CA ARG A 158 -1.94 23.59 -25.60
C ARG A 158 -2.87 22.51 -25.05
N LEU A 159 -3.77 22.84 -24.13
CA LEU A 159 -4.78 21.94 -23.62
C LEU A 159 -5.66 21.37 -24.74
N ALA A 160 -6.10 22.20 -25.69
CA ALA A 160 -6.88 21.73 -26.84
C ALA A 160 -6.12 20.72 -27.70
N ILE A 161 -4.80 20.92 -27.92
CA ILE A 161 -3.94 19.95 -28.61
C ILE A 161 -3.82 18.65 -27.82
N GLU A 162 -3.57 18.72 -26.52
CA GLU A 162 -3.49 17.54 -25.65
C GLU A 162 -4.81 16.76 -25.64
N ASP A 163 -5.95 17.46 -25.57
CA ASP A 163 -7.27 16.83 -25.65
C ASP A 163 -7.51 16.16 -27.01
N SER A 164 -7.07 16.78 -28.10
CA SER A 164 -7.15 16.17 -29.42
C SER A 164 -6.35 14.87 -29.52
N ILE A 165 -5.12 14.85 -28.98
CA ILE A 165 -4.27 13.64 -28.93
C ILE A 165 -4.93 12.58 -28.07
N ARG A 166 -5.43 12.95 -26.88
CA ARG A 166 -6.15 12.05 -25.97
C ARG A 166 -7.38 11.44 -26.62
N ASN A 167 -8.22 12.28 -27.25
CA ASN A 167 -9.44 11.84 -27.90
C ASN A 167 -9.14 10.92 -29.11
N ALA A 168 -8.10 11.20 -29.89
CA ALA A 168 -7.64 10.32 -30.96
C ALA A 168 -7.16 8.95 -30.43
N TYR A 169 -6.58 8.90 -29.25
CA TYR A 169 -6.22 7.64 -28.58
C TYR A 169 -7.45 6.89 -28.07
N VAL A 170 -8.35 7.58 -27.36
CA VAL A 170 -9.58 6.99 -26.81
C VAL A 170 -10.50 6.47 -27.93
N GLY A 171 -10.57 7.18 -29.07
CA GLY A 171 -11.33 6.76 -30.24
C GLY A 171 -10.88 5.41 -30.86
N LYS A 172 -9.71 4.89 -30.46
CA LYS A 172 -9.22 3.56 -30.87
C LYS A 172 -9.67 2.43 -29.95
N PHE A 173 -10.34 2.74 -28.84
CA PHE A 173 -10.83 1.72 -27.91
C PHE A 173 -11.99 0.94 -28.54
N ILE A 174 -12.13 -0.30 -28.09
CA ILE A 174 -13.23 -1.14 -28.58
C ILE A 174 -14.57 -0.64 -28.00
N SER A 175 -15.60 -0.55 -28.85
CA SER A 175 -16.95 -0.31 -28.37
C SER A 175 -17.56 -1.56 -27.72
N GLU A 176 -18.54 -1.36 -26.85
CA GLU A 176 -19.24 -2.47 -26.20
C GLU A 176 -19.93 -3.40 -27.25
N GLU A 177 -20.53 -2.80 -28.29
CA GLU A 177 -21.14 -3.57 -29.37
C GLU A 177 -20.13 -4.44 -30.11
N ALA A 178 -18.98 -3.88 -30.49
CA ALA A 178 -17.90 -4.64 -31.14
C ALA A 178 -17.35 -5.75 -30.24
N ALA A 179 -17.26 -5.52 -28.92
CA ALA A 179 -16.86 -6.53 -27.96
C ALA A 179 -17.87 -7.68 -27.84
N ARG A 180 -19.18 -7.36 -27.83
CA ARG A 180 -20.27 -8.34 -27.82
C ARG A 180 -20.30 -9.17 -29.11
N ASN A 181 -20.07 -8.56 -30.26
CA ASN A 181 -19.98 -9.23 -31.55
C ASN A 181 -18.78 -10.21 -31.58
N PHE A 182 -17.61 -9.78 -31.11
CA PHE A 182 -16.46 -10.64 -30.97
C PHE A 182 -16.77 -11.86 -30.06
N ALA A 183 -17.40 -11.65 -28.92
CA ALA A 183 -17.76 -12.74 -27.99
C ALA A 183 -18.68 -13.75 -28.66
N ARG A 184 -19.68 -13.30 -29.43
CA ARG A 184 -20.59 -14.17 -30.21
C ARG A 184 -19.80 -15.03 -31.20
N ASP A 185 -18.92 -14.41 -31.97
CA ASP A 185 -18.19 -15.09 -33.05
C ASP A 185 -17.22 -16.16 -32.54
N TYR A 186 -16.71 -15.98 -31.29
CA TYR A 186 -15.81 -16.92 -30.62
C TYR A 186 -16.51 -17.83 -29.59
N LYS A 187 -17.85 -17.80 -29.51
CA LYS A 187 -18.67 -18.60 -28.57
C LYS A 187 -18.25 -18.39 -27.11
N LEU A 188 -18.02 -17.13 -26.75
CA LEU A 188 -17.66 -16.69 -25.40
C LEU A 188 -18.89 -16.07 -24.72
N ASP A 189 -18.83 -15.92 -23.38
CA ASP A 189 -19.82 -15.16 -22.63
C ASP A 189 -19.82 -13.69 -23.05
N ARG A 190 -20.95 -13.22 -23.58
CA ARG A 190 -21.07 -11.90 -24.23
C ARG A 190 -20.92 -10.75 -23.25
N ASP A 191 -21.51 -10.89 -22.06
CA ASP A 191 -21.52 -9.83 -21.05
C ASP A 191 -20.17 -9.75 -20.33
N ALA A 192 -19.61 -10.89 -19.94
CA ALA A 192 -18.29 -10.95 -19.33
C ALA A 192 -17.21 -10.42 -20.27
N VAL A 193 -17.22 -10.82 -21.54
CA VAL A 193 -16.22 -10.38 -22.53
C VAL A 193 -16.36 -8.90 -22.84
N ALA A 194 -17.58 -8.38 -22.98
CA ALA A 194 -17.79 -6.95 -23.21
C ALA A 194 -17.23 -6.13 -22.06
N LYS A 195 -17.54 -6.49 -20.81
CA LYS A 195 -17.01 -5.84 -19.62
C LYS A 195 -15.47 -5.84 -19.58
N ILE A 196 -14.85 -7.00 -19.85
CA ILE A 196 -13.39 -7.16 -19.84
C ILE A 196 -12.72 -6.31 -20.94
N LEU A 197 -13.21 -6.41 -22.19
CA LEU A 197 -12.59 -5.71 -23.33
C LEU A 197 -12.73 -4.20 -23.22
N VAL A 198 -13.86 -3.69 -22.74
CA VAL A 198 -14.06 -2.26 -22.51
C VAL A 198 -13.12 -1.77 -21.38
N ALA A 199 -13.01 -2.53 -20.27
CA ALA A 199 -12.10 -2.21 -19.18
C ALA A 199 -10.63 -2.22 -19.61
N ALA A 200 -10.25 -3.07 -20.57
CA ALA A 200 -8.88 -3.15 -21.10
C ALA A 200 -8.47 -1.93 -21.94
N ARG A 201 -9.41 -1.06 -22.34
CA ARG A 201 -9.13 0.16 -23.14
C ARG A 201 -8.23 -0.15 -24.36
N GLY A 202 -7.09 0.54 -24.48
CA GLY A 202 -6.14 0.37 -25.60
C GLY A 202 -5.52 -1.04 -25.68
N ASN A 203 -5.45 -1.78 -24.58
CA ASN A 203 -4.90 -3.13 -24.52
C ASN A 203 -5.89 -4.22 -24.97
N TYR A 204 -7.11 -3.87 -25.35
CA TYR A 204 -8.13 -4.84 -25.79
C TYR A 204 -7.64 -5.80 -26.88
N ARG A 205 -6.67 -5.38 -27.69
CA ARG A 205 -6.09 -6.21 -28.77
C ARG A 205 -5.36 -7.43 -28.20
N VAL A 206 -4.56 -7.23 -27.16
CA VAL A 206 -3.83 -8.31 -26.45
C VAL A 206 -4.82 -9.26 -25.79
N ILE A 207 -5.84 -8.71 -25.13
CA ILE A 207 -6.87 -9.51 -24.48
C ILE A 207 -7.65 -10.34 -25.52
N ARG A 208 -8.04 -9.75 -26.65
CA ARG A 208 -8.67 -10.46 -27.77
C ARG A 208 -7.76 -11.56 -28.32
N GLU A 209 -6.49 -11.27 -28.57
CA GLU A 209 -5.52 -12.27 -29.02
C GLU A 209 -5.43 -13.46 -28.06
N PHE A 210 -5.35 -13.19 -26.77
CA PHE A 210 -5.41 -14.25 -25.76
C PHE A 210 -6.69 -15.08 -25.87
N MET A 211 -7.87 -14.43 -25.95
CA MET A 211 -9.16 -15.12 -26.06
C MET A 211 -9.27 -15.99 -27.33
N THR A 212 -8.68 -15.57 -28.46
CA THR A 212 -8.68 -16.37 -29.69
C THR A 212 -7.91 -17.69 -29.58
N ARG A 213 -7.02 -17.81 -28.60
CA ARG A 213 -6.24 -19.03 -28.32
C ARG A 213 -7.00 -20.05 -27.48
N LEU A 214 -8.16 -19.69 -26.92
CA LEU A 214 -8.98 -20.56 -26.08
C LEU A 214 -9.87 -21.47 -26.95
N ARG A 215 -9.39 -22.69 -27.23
CA ARG A 215 -10.00 -23.56 -28.23
C ARG A 215 -11.09 -24.48 -27.67
N SER A 216 -11.00 -24.94 -26.43
CA SER A 216 -11.99 -25.80 -25.78
C SER A 216 -12.87 -25.02 -24.82
N ASP A 217 -14.03 -25.56 -24.46
CA ASP A 217 -14.95 -24.94 -23.50
C ASP A 217 -14.30 -24.76 -22.13
N ASN A 218 -13.51 -25.72 -21.68
CA ASN A 218 -12.75 -25.60 -20.44
C ASN A 218 -11.71 -24.48 -20.50
N SER A 219 -10.99 -24.34 -21.63
CA SER A 219 -10.04 -23.25 -21.79
C SER A 219 -10.73 -21.88 -21.88
N ARG A 220 -11.88 -21.78 -22.55
CA ARG A 220 -12.72 -20.57 -22.60
C ARG A 220 -13.16 -20.13 -21.21
N LYS A 221 -13.78 -21.05 -20.46
CA LYS A 221 -14.18 -20.79 -19.08
C LYS A 221 -13.00 -20.38 -18.22
N GLY A 222 -11.90 -21.14 -18.26
CA GLY A 222 -10.70 -20.84 -17.48
C GLY A 222 -10.03 -19.52 -17.86
N GLY A 223 -10.04 -19.14 -19.14
CA GLY A 223 -9.50 -17.85 -19.60
C GLY A 223 -10.36 -16.67 -19.17
N ILE A 224 -11.69 -16.78 -19.24
CA ILE A 224 -12.60 -15.75 -18.72
C ILE A 224 -12.45 -15.63 -17.21
N ASP A 225 -12.42 -16.75 -16.46
CA ASP A 225 -12.17 -16.76 -15.02
C ASP A 225 -10.83 -16.08 -14.66
N LEU A 226 -9.76 -16.26 -15.47
CA LEU A 226 -8.48 -15.57 -15.27
C LEU A 226 -8.64 -14.07 -15.46
N LEU A 227 -9.22 -13.63 -16.56
CA LEU A 227 -9.37 -12.22 -16.89
C LEU A 227 -10.27 -11.47 -15.89
N GLN A 228 -11.24 -12.14 -15.28
CA GLN A 228 -12.09 -11.58 -14.23
C GLN A 228 -11.37 -11.40 -12.88
N GLN A 229 -10.23 -12.10 -12.67
CA GLN A 229 -9.38 -11.90 -11.48
C GLN A 229 -8.40 -10.73 -11.65
N ILE A 230 -8.18 -10.29 -12.89
CA ILE A 230 -7.25 -9.20 -13.19
C ILE A 230 -7.97 -7.87 -12.99
N SER A 231 -7.34 -6.93 -12.29
CA SER A 231 -7.91 -5.61 -12.06
C SER A 231 -8.11 -4.83 -13.36
N ALA A 232 -9.03 -3.88 -13.38
CA ALA A 232 -9.22 -3.01 -14.54
C ALA A 232 -7.93 -2.24 -14.91
N LYS A 233 -7.09 -1.91 -13.92
CA LYS A 233 -5.78 -1.31 -14.15
C LYS A 233 -4.85 -2.28 -14.90
N ASP A 234 -4.74 -3.51 -14.44
CA ASP A 234 -3.85 -4.52 -15.04
C ASP A 234 -4.34 -4.97 -16.43
N LEU A 235 -5.65 -5.03 -16.65
CA LEU A 235 -6.20 -5.32 -17.99
C LEU A 235 -5.72 -4.33 -19.06
N ARG A 236 -5.36 -3.08 -18.66
CA ARG A 236 -4.92 -2.03 -19.60
C ARG A 236 -3.50 -2.21 -20.12
N ASP A 237 -2.68 -3.06 -19.47
CA ASP A 237 -1.26 -3.22 -19.81
C ASP A 237 -0.71 -4.64 -19.66
N VAL A 238 -1.51 -5.61 -19.19
CA VAL A 238 -1.08 -7.01 -19.07
C VAL A 238 -0.62 -7.56 -20.43
N ARG A 239 0.51 -8.24 -20.44
CA ARG A 239 1.11 -8.83 -21.63
C ARG A 239 0.52 -10.21 -21.92
N LEU A 240 0.55 -10.59 -23.19
CA LEU A 240 0.05 -11.90 -23.66
C LEU A 240 0.78 -13.09 -23.03
N ASP A 241 2.11 -12.99 -22.90
CA ASP A 241 2.93 -14.06 -22.31
C ASP A 241 2.57 -14.30 -20.82
N VAL A 242 2.22 -13.25 -20.08
CA VAL A 242 1.72 -13.36 -18.70
C VAL A 242 0.40 -14.12 -18.67
N LEU A 243 -0.56 -13.77 -19.53
CA LEU A 243 -1.85 -14.45 -19.59
C LEU A 243 -1.70 -15.95 -19.93
N ILE A 244 -0.82 -16.27 -20.90
CA ILE A 244 -0.54 -17.65 -21.29
C ILE A 244 0.12 -18.41 -20.14
N ASP A 245 1.08 -17.80 -19.47
CA ASP A 245 1.79 -18.40 -18.33
C ASP A 245 0.83 -18.77 -17.19
N HIS A 246 -0.09 -17.85 -16.84
CA HIS A 246 -1.02 -18.05 -15.75
C HIS A 246 -2.18 -18.99 -16.09
N MET A 247 -2.50 -19.17 -17.38
CA MET A 247 -3.40 -20.24 -17.82
C MET A 247 -2.87 -21.65 -17.54
N GLN A 248 -1.55 -21.82 -17.52
CA GLN A 248 -0.88 -23.10 -17.26
C GLN A 248 -0.72 -23.41 -15.77
N SER A 249 -1.45 -22.69 -14.89
CA SER A 249 -1.40 -22.90 -13.45
C SER A 249 -1.74 -24.33 -13.05
N ARG A 250 -0.91 -24.92 -12.18
CA ARG A 250 -1.14 -26.25 -11.64
C ARG A 250 -2.29 -26.25 -10.63
N VAL A 251 -3.23 -27.19 -10.77
CA VAL A 251 -4.33 -27.35 -9.84
C VAL A 251 -3.93 -28.35 -8.76
N ARG A 252 -3.78 -27.89 -7.52
CA ARG A 252 -3.42 -28.72 -6.36
C ARG A 252 -4.34 -28.48 -5.15
N THR A 253 -5.31 -27.58 -5.26
CA THR A 253 -6.35 -27.37 -4.25
C THR A 253 -7.69 -27.79 -4.79
N THR A 254 -8.53 -28.36 -3.94
CA THR A 254 -9.92 -28.74 -4.26
C THR A 254 -10.84 -27.51 -4.26
N ASN A 255 -10.45 -26.43 -3.59
CA ASN A 255 -11.21 -25.20 -3.54
C ASN A 255 -11.00 -24.34 -4.79
N ALA A 256 -12.00 -24.30 -5.66
CA ALA A 256 -11.94 -23.53 -6.91
C ALA A 256 -11.78 -22.02 -6.69
N GLY A 257 -12.29 -21.47 -5.58
CA GLY A 257 -12.10 -20.06 -5.19
C GLY A 257 -10.65 -19.79 -4.85
N TYR A 258 -10.04 -20.62 -4.03
CA TYR A 258 -8.62 -20.51 -3.67
C TYR A 258 -7.71 -20.67 -4.89
N PHE A 259 -8.04 -21.63 -5.77
CA PHE A 259 -7.30 -21.80 -7.02
C PHE A 259 -7.34 -20.52 -7.88
N ARG A 260 -8.51 -19.94 -8.11
CA ARG A 260 -8.63 -18.70 -8.89
C ARG A 260 -7.89 -17.55 -8.26
N LYS A 261 -8.13 -17.29 -6.98
CA LYS A 261 -7.65 -16.08 -6.29
C LYS A 261 -6.18 -16.18 -5.84
N TYR A 262 -5.74 -17.36 -5.38
CA TYR A 262 -4.46 -17.53 -4.70
C TYR A 262 -3.44 -18.43 -5.41
N VAL A 263 -3.79 -18.96 -6.60
CA VAL A 263 -2.88 -19.73 -7.47
C VAL A 263 -2.83 -19.15 -8.87
N ARG A 264 -3.99 -18.98 -9.52
CA ARG A 264 -4.05 -18.55 -10.94
C ARG A 264 -3.85 -17.06 -11.11
N ASN A 265 -4.34 -16.22 -10.19
CA ASN A 265 -4.21 -14.77 -10.26
C ASN A 265 -2.73 -14.36 -10.43
N PRO A 266 -2.37 -13.60 -11.49
CA PRO A 266 -0.99 -13.17 -11.72
C PRO A 266 -0.51 -12.18 -10.67
N ARG A 267 -1.38 -11.31 -10.16
CA ARG A 267 -1.06 -10.25 -9.20
C ARG A 267 -0.88 -10.81 -7.79
N VAL A 268 0.22 -10.46 -7.14
CA VAL A 268 0.47 -10.74 -5.71
C VAL A 268 0.21 -9.49 -4.88
N SER A 269 0.79 -8.36 -5.25
CA SER A 269 0.67 -7.07 -4.58
C SER A 269 0.69 -5.91 -5.59
N ASN A 270 1.79 -5.17 -5.69
CA ASN A 270 1.95 -4.01 -6.56
C ASN A 270 3.12 -4.13 -7.56
N GLU A 271 3.58 -5.35 -7.79
CA GLU A 271 4.67 -5.65 -8.72
C GLU A 271 4.24 -5.50 -10.19
N MET A 272 5.22 -5.38 -11.09
CA MET A 272 4.99 -5.58 -12.52
C MET A 272 4.65 -7.04 -12.80
N LEU A 273 3.56 -7.30 -13.54
CA LEU A 273 3.15 -8.65 -13.89
C LEU A 273 4.17 -9.32 -14.82
N THR A 274 4.61 -10.52 -14.45
CA THR A 274 5.62 -11.31 -15.19
C THR A 274 5.21 -12.77 -15.35
N PRO A 275 5.70 -13.49 -16.36
CA PRO A 275 5.44 -14.91 -16.57
C PRO A 275 6.29 -15.78 -15.61
N TYR A 276 6.15 -15.58 -14.31
CA TYR A 276 7.00 -16.21 -13.30
C TYR A 276 6.79 -17.72 -13.15
N LYS A 277 5.65 -18.26 -13.57
CA LYS A 277 5.39 -19.71 -13.45
C LYS A 277 6.26 -20.52 -14.41
N THR A 278 6.37 -20.09 -15.65
CA THR A 278 7.28 -20.67 -16.62
C THR A 278 8.73 -20.55 -16.14
N PHE A 279 9.10 -19.43 -15.55
CA PHE A 279 10.44 -19.24 -15.00
C PHE A 279 10.74 -20.24 -13.89
N PHE A 280 9.91 -20.29 -12.83
CA PHE A 280 10.11 -21.22 -11.71
C PHE A 280 10.02 -22.68 -12.13
N GLY A 281 9.18 -23.01 -13.12
CA GLY A 281 9.11 -24.36 -13.70
C GLY A 281 10.40 -24.83 -14.37
N LYS A 282 11.31 -23.91 -14.72
CA LYS A 282 12.63 -24.22 -15.31
C LYS A 282 13.76 -24.30 -14.29
N VAL A 283 13.66 -23.55 -13.18
CA VAL A 283 14.76 -23.36 -12.24
C VAL A 283 14.60 -24.15 -10.93
N ILE A 284 13.40 -24.63 -10.61
CA ILE A 284 13.14 -25.49 -9.44
C ILE A 284 13.09 -26.94 -9.91
N SER A 285 13.86 -27.81 -9.26
CA SER A 285 13.86 -29.24 -9.57
C SER A 285 12.51 -29.90 -9.30
N LYS A 286 12.21 -31.03 -9.94
CA LYS A 286 10.97 -31.77 -9.66
C LYS A 286 10.91 -32.27 -8.22
N GLU A 287 12.03 -32.71 -7.71
CA GLU A 287 12.22 -33.21 -6.35
C GLU A 287 11.92 -32.12 -5.33
N ASP A 288 12.43 -30.90 -5.55
CA ASP A 288 12.15 -29.74 -4.69
C ASP A 288 10.66 -29.35 -4.77
N VAL A 289 10.07 -29.35 -5.97
CA VAL A 289 8.62 -29.07 -6.13
C VAL A 289 7.79 -30.07 -5.33
N GLU A 290 8.09 -31.36 -5.38
CA GLU A 290 7.38 -32.39 -4.61
C GLU A 290 7.57 -32.19 -3.11
N ALA A 291 8.80 -31.88 -2.68
CA ALA A 291 9.09 -31.62 -1.27
C ALA A 291 8.37 -30.37 -0.73
N TYR A 292 8.34 -29.27 -1.51
CA TYR A 292 7.69 -28.03 -1.11
C TYR A 292 6.16 -28.12 -1.14
N VAL A 293 5.61 -28.91 -2.05
CA VAL A 293 4.16 -29.15 -2.09
C VAL A 293 3.70 -30.02 -0.94
N ALA A 294 4.48 -31.06 -0.59
CA ALA A 294 4.17 -31.93 0.54
C ALA A 294 4.32 -31.22 1.90
N GLU A 295 5.31 -30.33 2.00
CA GLU A 295 5.63 -29.59 3.22
C GLU A 295 6.02 -28.14 2.89
N PRO A 296 5.04 -27.22 2.76
CA PRO A 296 5.31 -25.84 2.31
C PRO A 296 6.26 -25.06 3.22
N MET A 297 6.44 -25.44 4.49
CA MET A 297 7.40 -24.82 5.40
C MET A 297 8.87 -25.03 4.97
N LYS A 298 9.17 -26.06 4.19
CA LYS A 298 10.51 -26.22 3.57
C LYS A 298 10.83 -25.09 2.59
N MET A 299 9.81 -24.61 1.87
CA MET A 299 9.95 -23.45 0.99
C MET A 299 10.20 -22.17 1.79
N VAL A 300 9.52 -21.98 2.93
CA VAL A 300 9.78 -20.85 3.85
C VAL A 300 11.23 -20.89 4.32
N ALA A 301 11.71 -22.05 4.79
CA ALA A 301 13.08 -22.23 5.26
C ALA A 301 14.11 -21.97 4.12
N TRP A 302 13.79 -22.43 2.91
CA TRP A 302 14.64 -22.16 1.75
C TRP A 302 14.75 -20.67 1.45
N VAL A 303 13.63 -19.94 1.43
CA VAL A 303 13.61 -18.49 1.18
C VAL A 303 14.37 -17.74 2.27
N ALA A 304 14.11 -18.07 3.55
CA ALA A 304 14.80 -17.46 4.68
C ALA A 304 16.34 -17.64 4.60
N LYS A 305 16.79 -18.80 4.13
CA LYS A 305 18.23 -19.11 4.00
C LYS A 305 18.89 -18.49 2.76
N ASN A 306 18.17 -18.40 1.64
CA ASN A 306 18.76 -18.11 0.33
C ASN A 306 18.50 -16.71 -0.21
N ILE A 307 17.55 -15.98 0.38
CA ILE A 307 17.23 -14.60 -0.02
C ILE A 307 17.65 -13.65 1.11
N GLN A 308 18.72 -12.92 0.86
CA GLN A 308 19.17 -11.86 1.77
C GLN A 308 18.23 -10.67 1.68
N VAL A 309 17.79 -10.16 2.84
CA VAL A 309 16.97 -8.95 2.89
C VAL A 309 17.86 -7.76 3.23
N ASN A 310 17.83 -6.75 2.35
CA ASN A 310 18.51 -5.48 2.55
C ASN A 310 17.57 -4.33 2.17
N LYS A 311 17.29 -3.45 3.12
CA LYS A 311 16.42 -2.29 2.92
C LYS A 311 17.00 -1.29 1.92
N GLU A 312 18.31 -1.25 1.76
CA GLU A 312 19.01 -0.29 0.90
C GLU A 312 19.14 -0.74 -0.55
N CYS A 313 18.80 -2.01 -0.87
CA CYS A 313 18.96 -2.54 -2.22
C CYS A 313 17.93 -2.04 -3.23
N ASN A 314 16.83 -1.45 -2.75
CA ASN A 314 15.71 -0.97 -3.58
C ASN A 314 15.51 0.55 -3.45
N LEU A 315 16.29 1.29 -4.21
CA LEU A 315 16.35 2.75 -4.18
C LEU A 315 15.02 3.46 -4.41
N GLY A 316 14.21 2.95 -5.34
CA GLY A 316 12.95 3.59 -5.74
C GLY A 316 11.72 2.95 -5.10
N ALA A 317 11.90 1.90 -4.31
CA ALA A 317 10.85 1.04 -3.76
C ALA A 317 9.88 0.39 -4.79
N PRO A 318 10.14 0.33 -6.11
CA PRO A 318 9.36 -0.53 -6.99
C PRO A 318 9.69 -2.00 -6.67
N PRO A 319 8.69 -2.89 -6.60
CA PRO A 319 8.98 -4.30 -6.31
C PRO A 319 9.91 -4.93 -7.34
N VAL A 320 10.91 -5.65 -6.87
CA VAL A 320 11.80 -6.45 -7.72
C VAL A 320 11.01 -7.67 -8.23
N SER A 321 11.14 -7.98 -9.53
CA SER A 321 10.42 -9.12 -10.10
C SER A 321 10.85 -10.45 -9.44
N PRO A 322 9.96 -11.47 -9.37
CA PRO A 322 10.31 -12.78 -8.80
C PRO A 322 11.54 -13.42 -9.44
N GLU A 323 11.72 -13.27 -10.76
CA GLU A 323 12.92 -13.69 -11.46
C GLU A 323 14.17 -12.92 -11.03
N GLY A 324 14.04 -11.61 -10.84
CA GLY A 324 15.11 -10.74 -10.36
C GLY A 324 15.60 -11.14 -8.96
N VAL A 325 14.69 -11.38 -8.04
CA VAL A 325 15.00 -11.85 -6.68
C VAL A 325 15.69 -13.21 -6.71
N TRP A 326 15.21 -14.15 -7.54
CA TRP A 326 15.84 -15.47 -7.70
C TRP A 326 17.29 -15.34 -8.16
N LYS A 327 17.56 -14.52 -9.16
CA LYS A 327 18.89 -14.34 -9.74
C LYS A 327 19.83 -13.59 -8.81
N ALA A 328 19.36 -12.53 -8.18
CA ALA A 328 20.17 -11.69 -7.30
C ALA A 328 20.40 -12.31 -5.91
N ARG A 329 19.51 -13.17 -5.44
CA ARG A 329 19.48 -13.66 -4.04
C ARG A 329 19.43 -12.53 -3.01
N LEU A 330 18.99 -11.36 -3.43
CA LEU A 330 18.92 -10.12 -2.65
C LEU A 330 17.61 -9.40 -2.97
N ALA A 331 16.92 -8.92 -1.94
CA ALA A 331 15.67 -8.18 -2.07
C ALA A 331 15.44 -7.25 -0.87
N ASP A 332 14.55 -6.27 -1.00
CA ASP A 332 13.85 -5.70 0.15
C ASP A 332 12.80 -6.68 0.69
N ALA A 333 12.27 -6.44 1.89
CA ALA A 333 11.33 -7.35 2.54
C ALA A 333 10.05 -7.57 1.70
N HIS A 334 9.51 -6.51 1.10
CA HIS A 334 8.30 -6.59 0.29
C HIS A 334 8.50 -7.39 -1.01
N SER A 335 9.62 -7.17 -1.68
CA SER A 335 10.00 -7.95 -2.88
C SER A 335 10.24 -9.44 -2.55
N ARG A 336 10.82 -9.76 -1.37
CA ARG A 336 10.93 -11.14 -0.87
C ARG A 336 9.57 -11.79 -0.68
N ASP A 337 8.63 -11.05 -0.12
CA ASP A 337 7.27 -11.54 0.15
C ASP A 337 6.52 -11.84 -1.14
N ILE A 338 6.60 -10.94 -2.14
CA ILE A 338 6.06 -11.17 -3.49
C ILE A 338 6.73 -12.38 -4.15
N PHE A 339 8.05 -12.50 -4.03
CA PHE A 339 8.83 -13.63 -4.55
C PHE A 339 8.34 -14.96 -3.97
N PHE A 340 8.19 -15.05 -2.64
CA PHE A 340 7.70 -16.27 -1.97
C PHE A 340 6.31 -16.68 -2.47
N VAL A 341 5.37 -15.74 -2.51
CA VAL A 341 4.01 -16.00 -2.98
C VAL A 341 4.00 -16.45 -4.44
N SER A 342 4.80 -15.81 -5.31
CA SER A 342 4.93 -16.17 -6.72
C SER A 342 5.52 -17.58 -6.89
N MET A 343 6.55 -17.91 -6.10
CA MET A 343 7.16 -19.25 -6.07
C MET A 343 6.14 -20.31 -5.64
N ALA A 344 5.39 -20.09 -4.55
CA ALA A 344 4.34 -20.98 -4.07
C ALA A 344 3.25 -21.21 -5.15
N ARG A 345 2.72 -20.11 -5.72
CA ARG A 345 1.69 -20.17 -6.77
C ARG A 345 2.17 -20.90 -8.02
N SER A 346 3.45 -20.81 -8.38
CA SER A 346 4.01 -21.51 -9.54
C SER A 346 3.95 -23.03 -9.39
N MET A 347 4.01 -23.52 -8.18
CA MET A 347 3.90 -24.94 -7.84
C MET A 347 2.47 -25.38 -7.54
N GLY A 348 1.51 -24.47 -7.60
CA GLY A 348 0.09 -24.76 -7.32
C GLY A 348 -0.27 -24.67 -5.83
N VAL A 349 0.61 -24.18 -4.99
CA VAL A 349 0.35 -23.94 -3.56
C VAL A 349 -0.34 -22.60 -3.40
N PRO A 350 -1.58 -22.54 -2.84
CA PRO A 350 -2.27 -21.28 -2.64
C PRO A 350 -1.57 -20.40 -1.61
N ALA A 351 -1.23 -19.17 -2.01
CA ALA A 351 -0.53 -18.21 -1.15
C ALA A 351 -0.94 -16.77 -1.48
N ARG A 352 -0.82 -15.87 -0.49
CA ARG A 352 -1.09 -14.44 -0.65
C ARG A 352 -0.22 -13.59 0.27
N ILE A 353 -0.14 -12.31 -0.03
CA ILE A 353 0.07 -11.27 0.97
C ILE A 353 -1.34 -10.85 1.40
N ASP A 354 -1.63 -10.93 2.68
CA ASP A 354 -2.93 -10.51 3.22
C ASP A 354 -3.08 -9.00 3.11
N GLU A 355 -4.09 -8.54 2.41
CA GLU A 355 -4.27 -7.11 2.11
C GLU A 355 -4.48 -6.26 3.37
N VAL A 356 -5.10 -6.83 4.40
CA VAL A 356 -5.40 -6.13 5.65
C VAL A 356 -4.17 -5.99 6.55
N THR A 357 -3.43 -7.09 6.74
CA THR A 357 -2.34 -7.16 7.71
C THR A 357 -0.95 -7.04 7.09
N GLY A 358 -0.83 -7.15 5.76
CA GLY A 358 0.45 -7.20 5.04
C GLY A 358 1.24 -8.48 5.26
N LYS A 359 0.69 -9.48 5.96
CA LYS A 359 1.37 -10.74 6.25
C LYS A 359 1.36 -11.67 5.05
N VAL A 360 2.45 -12.39 4.86
CA VAL A 360 2.51 -13.51 3.93
C VAL A 360 1.76 -14.70 4.50
N GLN A 361 0.89 -15.31 3.72
CA GLN A 361 0.06 -16.42 4.14
C GLN A 361 0.05 -17.56 3.11
N LEU A 362 0.14 -18.79 3.61
CA LEU A 362 -0.27 -20.00 2.89
C LEU A 362 -1.73 -20.25 3.17
N ILE A 363 -2.48 -20.65 2.15
CA ILE A 363 -3.93 -20.89 2.26
C ILE A 363 -4.19 -22.40 2.16
N THR A 364 -4.79 -22.96 3.19
CA THR A 364 -5.18 -24.35 3.30
C THR A 364 -6.69 -24.47 3.41
N ASP A 365 -7.22 -25.70 3.36
CA ASP A 365 -8.65 -25.93 3.57
C ASP A 365 -9.08 -25.60 5.02
N ASP A 366 -8.15 -25.64 5.98
CA ASP A 366 -8.37 -25.28 7.39
C ASP A 366 -8.23 -23.76 7.66
N GLY A 367 -7.80 -22.98 6.67
CA GLY A 367 -7.65 -21.53 6.77
C GLY A 367 -6.28 -21.02 6.36
N ALA A 368 -5.98 -19.76 6.72
CA ALA A 368 -4.73 -19.09 6.42
C ALA A 368 -3.68 -19.37 7.49
N ILE A 369 -2.46 -19.68 7.08
CA ILE A 369 -1.29 -19.90 7.94
C ILE A 369 -0.32 -18.76 7.69
N ASP A 370 -0.04 -17.96 8.73
CA ASP A 370 0.95 -16.88 8.65
C ASP A 370 2.37 -17.45 8.53
N VAL A 371 3.16 -16.88 7.62
CA VAL A 371 4.55 -17.25 7.36
C VAL A 371 5.48 -16.31 8.11
N ASN A 372 6.49 -16.87 8.79
CA ASN A 372 7.54 -16.11 9.44
C ASN A 372 8.92 -16.55 8.89
N PHE A 373 9.57 -15.68 8.12
CA PHE A 373 10.87 -15.97 7.55
C PHE A 373 12.00 -15.90 8.58
N GLU A 374 11.88 -15.12 9.64
CA GLU A 374 12.90 -15.00 10.67
C GLU A 374 12.95 -16.27 11.55
N ALA A 375 11.78 -16.81 11.88
CA ALA A 375 11.68 -18.09 12.59
C ALA A 375 11.75 -19.30 11.64
N ALA A 376 11.89 -19.07 10.32
CA ALA A 376 11.87 -20.09 9.28
C ALA A 376 10.68 -21.08 9.40
N GLY A 377 9.52 -20.59 9.81
CA GLY A 377 8.37 -21.44 10.07
C GLY A 377 7.02 -20.73 10.16
N GLN A 378 6.10 -21.34 10.88
CA GLN A 378 4.77 -20.82 11.14
C GLN A 378 4.78 -19.86 12.32
N ALA A 379 4.12 -18.71 12.18
CA ALA A 379 3.82 -17.82 13.29
C ALA A 379 2.43 -18.16 13.85
N PRO A 380 2.28 -18.64 15.07
CA PRO A 380 0.97 -18.80 15.68
C PRO A 380 0.38 -17.40 15.93
N ALA A 381 -0.68 -17.05 15.24
CA ALA A 381 -1.44 -15.84 15.48
C ALA A 381 -2.57 -16.14 16.47
N GLN A 382 -2.51 -15.56 17.67
CA GLN A 382 -3.70 -15.42 18.47
C GLN A 382 -4.63 -14.43 17.77
N ARG A 383 -5.88 -14.84 17.53
CA ARG A 383 -6.90 -14.01 16.90
C ARG A 383 -7.79 -13.42 17.98
N GLY A 384 -8.02 -12.12 17.86
CA GLY A 384 -9.02 -11.39 18.61
C GLY A 384 -10.17 -10.97 17.73
N ARG A 385 -11.23 -10.48 18.35
CA ARG A 385 -12.39 -9.91 17.65
C ARG A 385 -12.57 -8.45 18.06
N LEU A 386 -12.60 -7.56 17.06
CA LEU A 386 -12.88 -6.15 17.25
C LEU A 386 -14.29 -5.85 16.75
N ALA A 387 -15.16 -5.36 17.63
CA ALA A 387 -16.50 -4.90 17.29
C ALA A 387 -16.75 -3.53 17.89
N ALA A 388 -17.46 -2.68 17.16
CA ALA A 388 -17.83 -1.34 17.64
C ALA A 388 -19.19 -0.93 17.11
N LYS A 389 -19.95 -0.19 17.95
CA LYS A 389 -21.24 0.36 17.60
C LYS A 389 -21.09 1.78 17.08
N TYR A 390 -21.89 2.13 16.10
CA TYR A 390 -22.02 3.49 15.58
C TYR A 390 -23.52 3.89 15.62
N THR A 391 -23.80 5.08 16.11
CA THR A 391 -25.14 5.66 16.05
C THR A 391 -25.19 6.64 14.89
N PRO A 392 -26.00 6.39 13.86
CA PRO A 392 -26.13 7.29 12.71
C PRO A 392 -26.50 8.71 13.12
N ILE A 393 -25.92 9.68 12.42
CA ILE A 393 -26.27 11.10 12.54
C ILE A 393 -26.80 11.60 11.19
N GLN A 394 -27.50 12.74 11.18
CA GLN A 394 -28.15 13.27 9.98
C GLN A 394 -27.19 13.44 8.79
N SER A 395 -25.93 13.83 9.06
CA SER A 395 -24.91 14.05 8.02
C SER A 395 -24.10 12.81 7.64
N LEU A 396 -24.21 11.72 8.42
CA LEU A 396 -23.40 10.51 8.22
C LEU A 396 -24.16 9.27 8.74
N ASP A 397 -24.74 8.53 7.82
CA ASP A 397 -25.49 7.32 8.15
C ASP A 397 -24.56 6.13 8.45
N ASN A 398 -23.55 5.91 7.61
CA ASN A 398 -22.64 4.77 7.75
C ASN A 398 -21.21 5.19 7.37
N PRO A 399 -20.31 5.39 8.36
CA PRO A 399 -18.92 5.78 8.10
C PRO A 399 -18.20 4.81 7.18
N LYS A 400 -17.28 5.32 6.34
CA LYS A 400 -16.46 4.54 5.42
C LYS A 400 -15.00 4.59 5.85
N TYR A 401 -14.33 3.45 5.71
CA TYR A 401 -12.90 3.32 5.96
C TYR A 401 -12.13 4.31 5.06
N TYR A 402 -11.00 4.80 5.49
CA TYR A 402 -10.19 5.90 4.94
C TYR A 402 -10.89 7.27 4.95
N SER A 403 -12.16 7.38 4.62
CA SER A 403 -12.86 8.68 4.57
C SER A 403 -13.19 9.23 5.94
N HIS A 404 -13.65 8.37 6.84
CA HIS A 404 -14.22 8.78 8.13
C HIS A 404 -13.51 8.13 9.31
N PHE A 405 -12.90 6.96 9.11
CA PHE A 405 -12.13 6.27 10.14
C PHE A 405 -11.06 5.37 9.53
N THR A 406 -10.02 5.09 10.34
CA THR A 406 -9.02 4.07 10.08
C THR A 406 -8.67 3.34 11.37
N ILE A 407 -8.02 2.18 11.24
CA ILE A 407 -7.55 1.36 12.36
C ILE A 407 -6.08 1.03 12.12
N SER A 408 -5.24 1.35 13.10
CA SER A 408 -3.81 1.01 13.07
C SER A 408 -3.45 0.10 14.24
N LYS A 409 -2.66 -0.94 13.98
CA LYS A 409 -2.09 -1.80 15.02
C LYS A 409 -0.91 -1.12 15.69
N VAL A 410 -0.83 -1.17 17.02
CA VAL A 410 0.37 -0.77 17.76
C VAL A 410 1.37 -1.92 17.70
N THR A 411 2.55 -1.67 17.15
CA THR A 411 3.61 -2.68 17.05
C THR A 411 4.33 -2.86 18.39
N PRO A 412 5.05 -3.96 18.59
CA PRO A 412 5.87 -4.16 19.79
C PRO A 412 6.92 -3.06 20.01
N GLN A 413 7.35 -2.38 18.94
CA GLN A 413 8.29 -1.25 18.97
C GLN A 413 7.62 0.07 19.35
N GLY A 414 6.29 0.12 19.46
CA GLY A 414 5.53 1.34 19.75
C GLY A 414 5.17 2.17 18.51
N ASN A 415 5.36 1.64 17.30
CA ASN A 415 4.98 2.28 16.05
C ASN A 415 3.56 1.87 15.62
N LEU A 416 2.98 2.60 14.67
CA LEU A 416 1.66 2.31 14.13
C LEU A 416 1.77 1.63 12.76
N GLN A 417 1.01 0.53 12.59
CA GLN A 417 0.81 -0.16 11.32
C GLN A 417 -0.64 -0.03 10.91
N LEU A 418 -0.91 0.79 9.89
CA LEU A 418 -2.26 0.95 9.33
C LEU A 418 -2.76 -0.38 8.75
N LEU A 419 -3.98 -0.77 9.12
CA LEU A 419 -4.67 -1.85 8.46
C LEU A 419 -5.24 -1.36 7.13
N SER A 420 -5.03 -2.13 6.07
CA SER A 420 -5.52 -1.79 4.74
C SER A 420 -6.79 -2.58 4.42
N TYR A 421 -7.86 -1.87 4.09
CA TYR A 421 -9.09 -2.46 3.60
C TYR A 421 -9.35 -1.98 2.18
N ASP A 422 -10.11 -2.76 1.40
CA ASP A 422 -10.45 -2.43 0.03
C ASP A 422 -11.13 -1.05 -0.06
N GLU A 423 -10.59 -0.19 -0.93
CA GLU A 423 -11.16 1.13 -1.20
C GLU A 423 -12.40 1.05 -2.09
N GLY A 424 -12.69 -0.10 -2.66
CA GLY A 424 -13.77 -0.30 -3.63
C GLY A 424 -13.43 0.27 -5.02
N ASP A 425 -14.40 0.20 -5.95
CA ASP A 425 -14.24 0.66 -7.34
C ASP A 425 -14.35 2.20 -7.49
N THR A 426 -14.57 2.94 -6.40
CA THR A 426 -14.77 4.40 -6.45
C THR A 426 -13.50 5.14 -6.06
N ASP A 427 -13.07 6.02 -6.93
CA ASP A 427 -12.03 6.99 -6.62
C ASP A 427 -12.37 7.75 -5.33
N MET A 428 -11.42 7.79 -4.39
CA MET A 428 -11.50 8.66 -3.23
C MET A 428 -12.58 8.32 -2.18
N GLY A 429 -12.41 7.21 -1.47
CA GLY A 429 -13.15 6.98 -0.23
C GLY A 429 -14.39 6.11 -0.36
N GLY A 430 -14.37 5.16 -1.27
CA GLY A 430 -15.38 4.11 -1.38
C GLY A 430 -15.24 2.92 -0.44
N GLY A 431 -14.34 2.98 0.55
CA GLY A 431 -13.94 1.88 1.39
C GLY A 431 -15.05 1.13 2.13
N VAL A 432 -14.65 0.04 2.77
CA VAL A 432 -15.50 -0.80 3.61
C VAL A 432 -16.26 0.06 4.62
N THR A 433 -17.56 -0.19 4.79
CA THR A 433 -18.39 0.60 5.72
C THR A 433 -18.21 0.14 7.16
N TRP A 434 -18.48 1.03 8.12
CA TRP A 434 -18.48 0.71 9.54
C TRP A 434 -19.37 -0.48 9.87
N SER A 435 -20.58 -0.52 9.31
CA SER A 435 -21.52 -1.60 9.57
C SER A 435 -21.02 -2.94 9.04
N SER A 436 -20.34 -2.98 7.90
CA SER A 436 -19.81 -4.22 7.34
C SER A 436 -18.54 -4.70 8.05
N LEU A 437 -17.75 -3.79 8.61
CA LEU A 437 -16.49 -4.11 9.25
C LEU A 437 -16.62 -4.37 10.77
N LEU A 438 -17.34 -3.50 11.49
CA LEU A 438 -17.29 -3.45 12.94
C LEU A 438 -18.59 -3.82 13.62
N LYS A 439 -19.76 -3.72 12.96
CA LYS A 439 -21.05 -4.02 13.59
C LYS A 439 -21.12 -5.45 14.11
N GLU A 440 -20.78 -6.41 13.27
CA GLU A 440 -20.72 -7.84 13.62
C GLU A 440 -19.33 -8.26 14.13
N GLY A 441 -18.37 -7.35 14.10
CA GLY A 441 -16.99 -7.53 14.46
C GLY A 441 -16.14 -8.20 13.39
N THR A 442 -14.89 -7.78 13.33
CA THR A 442 -13.86 -8.31 12.45
C THR A 442 -12.81 -9.08 13.24
N SER A 443 -12.30 -10.18 12.64
CA SER A 443 -11.23 -10.97 13.25
C SER A 443 -9.89 -10.33 12.90
N LEU A 444 -9.15 -9.91 13.92
CA LEU A 444 -7.80 -9.35 13.82
C LEU A 444 -6.83 -10.18 14.65
N ASP A 445 -5.53 -9.92 14.51
CA ASP A 445 -4.58 -10.44 15.49
C ASP A 445 -4.89 -9.87 16.87
N ALA A 446 -4.73 -10.67 17.93
CA ALA A 446 -4.82 -10.13 19.29
C ALA A 446 -3.77 -9.03 19.48
N GLY A 447 -4.13 -7.97 20.17
CA GLY A 447 -3.25 -6.83 20.43
C GLY A 447 -3.97 -5.50 20.54
N ASP A 448 -3.17 -4.46 20.56
CA ASP A 448 -3.62 -3.09 20.77
C ASP A 448 -3.71 -2.35 19.44
N TYR A 449 -4.76 -1.56 19.31
CA TYR A 449 -5.09 -0.83 18.09
C TYR A 449 -5.45 0.63 18.40
N ILE A 450 -5.28 1.49 17.44
CA ILE A 450 -5.77 2.88 17.48
C ILE A 450 -6.83 3.07 16.41
N LEU A 451 -8.02 3.46 16.83
CA LEU A 451 -9.07 3.95 15.95
C LEU A 451 -8.89 5.45 15.78
N VAL A 452 -8.75 5.87 14.56
CA VAL A 452 -8.68 7.29 14.19
C VAL A 452 -10.00 7.67 13.54
N THR A 453 -10.64 8.71 14.04
CA THR A 453 -11.82 9.31 13.41
C THR A 453 -11.59 10.80 13.21
N GLY A 454 -12.19 11.39 12.18
CA GLY A 454 -12.01 12.80 11.92
C GLY A 454 -13.24 13.45 11.32
N THR A 455 -13.57 14.65 11.83
CA THR A 455 -14.65 15.48 11.30
C THR A 455 -14.06 16.74 10.66
N ARG A 456 -14.34 16.95 9.38
CA ARG A 456 -13.95 18.17 8.67
C ARG A 456 -14.91 19.30 8.98
N LEU A 457 -14.34 20.42 9.37
CA LEU A 457 -15.09 21.64 9.71
C LEU A 457 -15.24 22.55 8.47
N ALA A 458 -16.26 23.38 8.45
CA ALA A 458 -16.49 24.37 7.38
C ALA A 458 -15.30 25.36 7.23
N SER A 459 -14.55 25.60 8.29
CA SER A 459 -13.32 26.40 8.27
C SER A 459 -12.13 25.75 7.55
N GLY A 460 -12.29 24.51 7.08
CA GLY A 460 -11.21 23.69 6.51
C GLY A 460 -10.36 22.97 7.55
N GLY A 461 -10.56 23.23 8.83
CA GLY A 461 -9.94 22.47 9.93
C GLY A 461 -10.50 21.05 10.03
N VAL A 462 -9.81 20.19 10.77
CA VAL A 462 -10.25 18.83 11.09
C VAL A 462 -10.09 18.60 12.58
N SER A 463 -11.17 18.14 13.24
CA SER A 463 -11.09 17.61 14.59
C SER A 463 -10.92 16.10 14.49
N VAL A 464 -9.82 15.58 15.04
CA VAL A 464 -9.42 14.17 14.96
C VAL A 464 -9.45 13.59 16.35
N SER A 465 -10.06 12.41 16.49
CA SER A 465 -10.01 11.64 17.73
C SER A 465 -9.18 10.38 17.56
N TYR A 466 -8.22 10.18 18.45
CA TYR A 466 -7.39 9.00 18.62
C TYR A 466 -7.90 8.18 19.80
N THR A 467 -8.42 6.99 19.54
CA THR A 467 -8.97 6.12 20.59
C THR A 467 -8.27 4.77 20.58
N HIS A 468 -7.70 4.40 21.72
CA HIS A 468 -7.13 3.06 21.92
C HIS A 468 -8.23 2.00 21.98
N LEU A 469 -8.02 0.91 21.26
CA LEU A 469 -8.88 -0.28 21.24
C LEU A 469 -8.02 -1.54 21.49
N ARG A 470 -8.63 -2.57 22.04
CA ARG A 470 -7.96 -3.86 22.24
C ARG A 470 -8.75 -5.00 21.62
N ALA A 471 -8.09 -5.82 20.81
CA ALA A 471 -8.62 -7.07 20.28
C ALA A 471 -8.20 -8.23 21.20
N HIS A 472 -9.19 -8.91 21.79
CA HIS A 472 -9.01 -10.03 22.72
C HIS A 472 -9.27 -11.38 22.04
#